data_1b6ecd3fb86e467ed8f6c2cf3b18e524
#
_entry.id   1b6ecd3fb86e467ed8f6c2cf3b18e524
#
_cell.length_a   1.000
_cell.length_b   1.000
_cell.length_c   1.000
_cell.angle_alpha   90.00
_cell.angle_beta   90.00
_cell.angle_gamma   90.00
#
_symmetry.space_group_name_H-M   'P 1'
#
loop_
_entity.id
_entity.type
_entity.pdbx_description
1 polymer ?
#
loop_
_entity_poly.entity_id
_entity_poly.type
_entity_poly.pdbx_seq_one_letter_code
_entity_poly.pdbx_strand_id
1 'polypeptide(L)'
;FLKLGINIIISDTSLIEACGNKILTTALLKKINIKTPDIYDKKNLIYPCFVKPYDGSCSIGAFVLNNKSMLTADILDNPKNMFMEYVPKSYDEYTVDIYCDKFGELKSLVPRLRIETRAGEISKGVTSKGAVYDFLKDKLYNLKGVRGCVNLQLFVNLKEKSFKATEINPRFGGGYPLSYAAGANFPKMIIQEYILNKDVNFVDDWVDNLLMLRYDSNVFVNDYKS
;
A
#
# COMPACT_ATOMS: atom_id res chain seq x y z
N PHE A 1 -10.78 -24.27 3.56
CA PHE A 1 -10.27 -24.01 4.91
C PHE A 1 -11.41 -23.81 5.90
N LEU A 2 -12.36 -22.89 5.68
CA LEU A 2 -13.51 -22.69 6.58
C LEU A 2 -14.31 -23.97 6.81
N LYS A 3 -14.52 -24.80 5.77
CA LYS A 3 -15.16 -26.12 5.90
C LYS A 3 -14.38 -27.12 6.77
N LEU A 4 -13.11 -26.85 7.02
CA LEU A 4 -12.22 -27.64 7.88
C LEU A 4 -12.08 -27.04 9.28
N GLY A 5 -12.89 -26.04 9.63
CA GLY A 5 -12.80 -25.33 10.91
C GLY A 5 -11.55 -24.47 11.08
N ILE A 6 -10.83 -24.19 9.97
CA ILE A 6 -9.61 -23.36 9.99
C ILE A 6 -10.01 -21.90 9.77
N ASN A 7 -9.71 -21.04 10.74
CA ASN A 7 -9.88 -19.61 10.62
C ASN A 7 -8.80 -19.04 9.67
N ILE A 8 -9.23 -18.37 8.61
CA ILE A 8 -8.35 -17.63 7.69
C ILE A 8 -8.63 -16.15 7.86
N ILE A 9 -7.56 -15.39 8.07
CA ILE A 9 -7.63 -13.93 8.17
C ILE A 9 -7.36 -13.38 6.78
N ILE A 10 -8.41 -13.17 6.03
CA ILE A 10 -8.35 -12.71 4.64
C ILE A 10 -9.50 -11.73 4.40
N SER A 11 -9.21 -10.67 3.69
CA SER A 11 -10.21 -9.70 3.21
C SER A 11 -11.23 -10.33 2.27
N ASP A 12 -12.34 -9.66 2.06
CA ASP A 12 -13.40 -10.14 1.15
C ASP A 12 -12.87 -10.31 -0.28
N THR A 13 -13.38 -11.31 -0.98
CA THR A 13 -12.96 -11.63 -2.36
C THR A 13 -13.02 -10.42 -3.29
N SER A 14 -14.09 -9.63 -3.21
CA SER A 14 -14.25 -8.41 -4.02
C SER A 14 -13.16 -7.37 -3.76
N LEU A 15 -12.69 -7.24 -2.51
CA LEU A 15 -11.57 -6.35 -2.19
C LEU A 15 -10.26 -6.91 -2.75
N ILE A 16 -10.01 -8.22 -2.59
CA ILE A 16 -8.79 -8.86 -3.10
C ILE A 16 -8.70 -8.73 -4.62
N GLU A 17 -9.79 -8.97 -5.33
CA GLU A 17 -9.89 -8.78 -6.79
C GLU A 17 -9.61 -7.33 -7.17
N ALA A 18 -10.21 -6.37 -6.45
CA ALA A 18 -9.93 -4.96 -6.66
C ALA A 18 -8.46 -4.61 -6.40
N CYS A 19 -7.83 -5.17 -5.38
CA CYS A 19 -6.41 -4.95 -5.09
C CYS A 19 -5.47 -5.57 -6.12
N GLY A 20 -5.88 -6.67 -6.76
CA GLY A 20 -5.13 -7.32 -7.84
C GLY A 20 -5.15 -6.56 -9.18
N ASN A 21 -6.03 -5.59 -9.33
CA ASN A 21 -6.20 -4.79 -10.54
C ASN A 21 -6.18 -3.29 -10.23
N LYS A 22 -5.17 -2.58 -10.71
CA LYS A 22 -4.94 -1.16 -10.40
C LYS A 22 -6.06 -0.23 -10.91
N ILE A 23 -6.76 -0.64 -11.97
CA ILE A 23 -7.93 0.10 -12.48
C ILE A 23 -9.08 -0.02 -11.46
N LEU A 24 -9.32 -1.23 -10.96
CA LEU A 24 -10.35 -1.46 -9.93
C LEU A 24 -9.96 -0.82 -8.59
N THR A 25 -8.67 -0.89 -8.21
CA THR A 25 -8.16 -0.17 -7.02
C THR A 25 -8.43 1.33 -7.13
N THR A 26 -8.16 1.94 -8.30
CA THR A 26 -8.43 3.36 -8.55
C THR A 26 -9.91 3.68 -8.37
N ALA A 27 -10.81 2.86 -8.91
CA ALA A 27 -12.25 3.04 -8.75
C ALA A 27 -12.70 2.90 -7.29
N LEU A 28 -12.13 1.94 -6.55
CA LEU A 28 -12.40 1.73 -5.13
C LEU A 28 -11.98 2.94 -4.29
N LEU A 29 -10.76 3.44 -4.50
CA LEU A 29 -10.22 4.60 -3.77
C LEU A 29 -11.03 5.87 -4.03
N LYS A 30 -11.46 6.09 -5.27
CA LYS A 30 -12.35 7.22 -5.63
C LYS A 30 -13.69 7.16 -4.90
N LYS A 31 -14.29 5.97 -4.70
CA LYS A 31 -15.54 5.79 -3.94
C LYS A 31 -15.45 6.24 -2.49
N ILE A 32 -14.27 6.17 -1.90
CA ILE A 32 -14.01 6.63 -0.51
C ILE A 32 -13.35 8.02 -0.47
N ASN A 33 -13.45 8.78 -1.57
CA ASN A 33 -12.92 10.15 -1.69
C ASN A 33 -11.40 10.25 -1.47
N ILE A 34 -10.64 9.24 -1.90
CA ILE A 34 -9.18 9.29 -1.97
C ILE A 34 -8.79 9.47 -3.44
N LYS A 35 -8.08 10.55 -3.74
CA LYS A 35 -7.57 10.82 -5.10
C LYS A 35 -6.51 9.78 -5.48
N THR A 36 -6.42 9.53 -6.77
CA THR A 36 -5.40 8.68 -7.40
C THR A 36 -4.76 9.47 -8.53
N PRO A 37 -3.57 9.11 -9.01
CA PRO A 37 -3.10 9.61 -10.30
C PRO A 37 -4.15 9.32 -11.37
N ASP A 38 -4.39 10.27 -12.27
CA ASP A 38 -5.39 10.12 -13.33
C ASP A 38 -4.98 9.02 -14.31
N ILE A 39 -5.95 8.20 -14.72
CA ILE A 39 -5.76 7.22 -15.78
C ILE A 39 -6.14 7.89 -17.10
N TYR A 40 -5.23 7.83 -18.08
CA TYR A 40 -5.42 8.44 -19.38
C TYR A 40 -6.00 7.47 -20.39
N ASP A 41 -6.87 7.97 -21.25
CA ASP A 41 -7.26 7.26 -22.47
C ASP A 41 -6.06 7.21 -23.43
N LYS A 42 -5.84 6.04 -24.06
CA LYS A 42 -4.74 5.81 -25.02
C LYS A 42 -4.74 6.80 -26.19
N LYS A 43 -5.91 7.37 -26.52
CA LYS A 43 -6.05 8.38 -27.59
C LYS A 43 -5.67 9.78 -27.15
N ASN A 44 -5.64 10.06 -25.84
CA ASN A 44 -5.47 11.39 -25.27
C ASN A 44 -4.41 11.37 -24.15
N LEU A 45 -3.18 10.95 -24.46
CA LEU A 45 -2.09 10.89 -23.51
C LEU A 45 -1.53 12.29 -23.22
N ILE A 46 -1.33 12.59 -21.94
CA ILE A 46 -0.66 13.79 -21.44
C ILE A 46 0.76 13.41 -21.02
N TYR A 47 1.76 14.13 -21.52
CA TYR A 47 3.16 13.84 -21.22
C TYR A 47 3.77 14.85 -20.23
N PRO A 48 4.71 14.41 -19.36
CA PRO A 48 5.12 13.02 -19.16
C PRO A 48 3.98 12.16 -18.61
N CYS A 49 3.90 10.88 -19.01
CA CYS A 49 2.99 9.93 -18.43
C CYS A 49 3.72 8.70 -17.91
N PHE A 50 3.13 8.05 -16.92
CA PHE A 50 3.63 6.82 -16.34
C PHE A 50 2.89 5.62 -16.92
N VAL A 51 3.64 4.63 -17.39
CA VAL A 51 3.07 3.39 -17.94
C VAL A 51 3.41 2.24 -17.04
N LYS A 52 2.43 1.41 -16.72
CA LYS A 52 2.63 0.15 -15.97
C LYS A 52 1.55 -0.87 -16.31
N PRO A 53 1.82 -2.17 -16.16
CA PRO A 53 0.78 -3.18 -16.24
C PRO A 53 -0.25 -2.97 -15.13
N TYR A 54 -1.55 -3.09 -15.46
CA TYR A 54 -2.62 -2.94 -14.46
C TYR A 54 -2.66 -4.08 -13.44
N ASP A 55 -2.10 -5.25 -13.77
CA ASP A 55 -2.02 -6.46 -12.95
C ASP A 55 -0.58 -6.77 -12.48
N GLY A 56 0.39 -5.88 -12.74
CA GLY A 56 1.80 -6.05 -12.38
C GLY A 56 2.10 -5.77 -10.90
N SER A 57 3.26 -6.24 -10.44
CA SER A 57 3.81 -6.01 -9.10
C SER A 57 5.29 -5.62 -9.16
N CYS A 58 5.85 -5.13 -8.05
CA CYS A 58 7.28 -4.81 -7.90
C CYS A 58 7.83 -3.86 -8.98
N SER A 59 7.01 -2.96 -9.52
CA SER A 59 7.37 -2.04 -10.62
C SER A 59 7.90 -2.70 -11.90
N ILE A 60 7.71 -4.02 -12.07
CA ILE A 60 8.12 -4.72 -13.29
C ILE A 60 7.29 -4.20 -14.46
N GLY A 61 7.97 -3.81 -15.55
CA GLY A 61 7.33 -3.26 -16.73
C GLY A 61 6.79 -1.83 -16.56
N ALA A 62 7.17 -1.15 -15.49
CA ALA A 62 6.80 0.25 -15.25
C ALA A 62 7.87 1.20 -15.76
N PHE A 63 7.47 2.25 -16.48
CA PHE A 63 8.38 3.26 -17.04
C PHE A 63 7.68 4.59 -17.30
N VAL A 64 8.47 5.62 -17.56
CA VAL A 64 7.98 6.97 -17.89
C VAL A 64 8.11 7.21 -19.39
N LEU A 65 7.04 7.66 -20.02
CA LEU A 65 7.05 8.24 -21.36
C LEU A 65 7.15 9.77 -21.23
N ASN A 66 8.30 10.32 -21.50
CA ASN A 66 8.53 11.77 -21.38
C ASN A 66 7.84 12.59 -22.48
N ASN A 67 7.67 12.00 -23.65
CA ASN A 67 7.05 12.65 -24.80
C ASN A 67 6.50 11.62 -25.81
N LYS A 68 5.76 12.10 -26.81
CA LYS A 68 5.09 11.27 -27.81
C LYS A 68 6.07 10.43 -28.68
N SER A 69 7.31 10.88 -28.88
CA SER A 69 8.27 10.14 -29.72
C SER A 69 8.73 8.82 -29.09
N MET A 70 8.56 8.65 -27.76
CA MET A 70 8.87 7.41 -27.06
C MET A 70 7.73 6.36 -27.14
N LEU A 71 6.56 6.76 -27.63
CA LEU A 71 5.40 5.86 -27.71
C LEU A 71 5.50 5.02 -28.99
N THR A 72 5.80 3.74 -28.83
CA THR A 72 5.78 2.76 -29.93
C THR A 72 4.42 2.07 -30.03
N ALA A 73 4.15 1.40 -31.16
CA ALA A 73 2.95 0.59 -31.35
C ALA A 73 2.86 -0.51 -30.28
N ASP A 74 3.96 -1.21 -29.99
CA ASP A 74 4.00 -2.27 -28.98
C ASP A 74 3.60 -1.77 -27.58
N ILE A 75 4.02 -0.56 -27.22
CA ILE A 75 3.61 0.06 -25.95
C ILE A 75 2.12 0.40 -25.94
N LEU A 76 1.62 0.99 -27.02
CA LEU A 76 0.25 1.44 -27.15
C LEU A 76 -0.74 0.28 -27.22
N ASP A 77 -0.40 -0.76 -28.00
CA ASP A 77 -1.30 -1.88 -28.29
C ASP A 77 -1.28 -2.96 -27.21
N ASN A 78 -0.29 -2.95 -26.32
CA ASN A 78 -0.26 -3.89 -25.21
C ASN A 78 -1.51 -3.70 -24.33
N PRO A 79 -2.40 -4.72 -24.22
CA PRO A 79 -3.66 -4.61 -23.48
C PRO A 79 -3.44 -4.48 -21.98
N LYS A 80 -2.27 -4.89 -21.46
CA LYS A 80 -1.94 -4.78 -20.04
C LYS A 80 -1.46 -3.39 -19.62
N ASN A 81 -0.99 -2.59 -20.56
CA ASN A 81 -0.48 -1.26 -20.25
C ASN A 81 -1.63 -0.30 -19.91
N MET A 82 -1.57 0.25 -18.69
CA MET A 82 -2.33 1.42 -18.30
C MET A 82 -1.43 2.65 -18.35
N PHE A 83 -1.96 3.73 -18.87
CA PHE A 83 -1.30 5.02 -18.95
C PHE A 83 -1.88 5.93 -17.88
N MET A 84 -1.03 6.61 -17.14
CA MET A 84 -1.52 7.41 -16.04
C MET A 84 -0.66 8.66 -15.83
N GLU A 85 -1.16 9.55 -15.03
CA GLU A 85 -0.46 10.75 -14.60
C GLU A 85 0.90 10.38 -14.01
N TYR A 86 1.93 11.08 -14.47
CA TYR A 86 3.24 11.03 -13.85
C TYR A 86 3.24 11.86 -12.58
N VAL A 87 3.47 11.24 -11.45
CA VAL A 87 3.62 11.95 -10.16
C VAL A 87 5.08 12.39 -10.03
N PRO A 88 5.36 13.70 -9.95
CA PRO A 88 6.72 14.20 -9.93
C PRO A 88 7.44 13.89 -8.60
N LYS A 89 8.78 13.98 -8.63
CA LYS A 89 9.65 13.74 -7.46
C LYS A 89 9.47 14.73 -6.30
N SER A 90 8.65 15.77 -6.48
CA SER A 90 8.25 16.68 -5.41
C SER A 90 7.24 16.07 -4.42
N TYR A 91 6.73 14.88 -4.74
CA TYR A 91 5.88 14.10 -3.84
C TYR A 91 6.72 13.11 -3.06
N ASP A 92 6.47 13.07 -1.76
CA ASP A 92 7.00 12.04 -0.88
C ASP A 92 6.17 10.75 -1.02
N GLU A 93 6.81 9.59 -0.90
CA GLU A 93 6.13 8.30 -0.95
C GLU A 93 5.86 7.78 0.45
N TYR A 94 4.60 7.45 0.73
CA TYR A 94 4.17 6.85 1.98
C TYR A 94 3.60 5.45 1.77
N THR A 95 3.82 4.59 2.75
CA THR A 95 3.07 3.36 2.93
C THR A 95 2.34 3.45 4.26
N VAL A 96 1.07 3.15 4.28
CA VAL A 96 0.24 3.17 5.49
C VAL A 96 -0.17 1.75 5.84
N ASP A 97 0.29 1.24 6.97
CA ASP A 97 -0.20 -0.04 7.49
C ASP A 97 -1.53 0.18 8.19
N ILE A 98 -2.50 -0.66 7.91
CA ILE A 98 -3.88 -0.56 8.35
C ILE A 98 -4.29 -1.90 8.93
N TYR A 99 -4.95 -1.88 10.10
CA TYR A 99 -5.60 -3.05 10.67
C TYR A 99 -7.10 -2.81 10.80
N CYS A 100 -7.87 -3.72 10.22
CA CYS A 100 -9.30 -3.81 10.45
C CYS A 100 -9.64 -5.14 11.13
N ASP A 101 -10.61 -5.09 12.04
CA ASP A 101 -11.07 -6.26 12.77
C ASP A 101 -11.87 -7.25 11.88
N LYS A 102 -12.33 -8.33 12.48
CA LYS A 102 -13.16 -9.36 11.81
C LYS A 102 -14.48 -8.83 11.26
N PHE A 103 -14.94 -7.69 11.72
CA PHE A 103 -16.14 -7.01 11.23
C PHE A 103 -15.83 -5.97 10.15
N GLY A 104 -14.55 -5.72 9.88
CA GLY A 104 -14.08 -4.72 8.92
C GLY A 104 -14.03 -3.31 9.47
N GLU A 105 -14.05 -3.15 10.81
CA GLU A 105 -13.89 -1.86 11.46
C GLU A 105 -12.41 -1.49 11.58
N LEU A 106 -12.07 -0.25 11.25
CA LEU A 106 -10.70 0.27 11.38
C LEU A 106 -10.28 0.29 12.86
N LYS A 107 -9.18 -0.37 13.18
CA LYS A 107 -8.63 -0.46 14.55
C LYS A 107 -7.25 0.16 14.71
N SER A 108 -6.51 0.35 13.62
CA SER A 108 -5.25 1.12 13.62
C SER A 108 -4.85 1.51 12.22
N LEU A 109 -4.12 2.63 12.10
CA LEU A 109 -3.42 3.03 10.89
C LEU A 109 -2.09 3.69 11.25
N VAL A 110 -1.03 3.34 10.52
CA VAL A 110 0.33 3.84 10.76
C VAL A 110 0.93 4.30 9.44
N PRO A 111 0.88 5.61 9.13
CA PRO A 111 1.61 6.14 7.99
C PRO A 111 3.12 6.08 8.23
N ARG A 112 3.85 5.66 7.21
CA ARG A 112 5.31 5.57 7.18
C ARG A 112 5.84 6.28 5.94
N LEU A 113 6.62 7.32 6.12
CA LEU A 113 7.37 7.96 5.05
C LEU A 113 8.49 7.01 4.58
N ARG A 114 8.60 6.81 3.28
CA ARG A 114 9.66 6.04 2.63
C ARG A 114 10.82 6.98 2.28
N ILE A 115 11.81 7.08 3.16
CA ILE A 115 12.98 7.94 2.97
C ILE A 115 13.90 7.35 1.89
N GLU A 116 14.10 6.03 1.92
CA GLU A 116 14.93 5.31 0.96
C GLU A 116 14.37 3.91 0.72
N THR A 117 14.47 3.46 -0.53
CA THR A 117 14.06 2.10 -0.92
C THR A 117 15.22 1.38 -1.60
N ARG A 118 15.29 0.05 -1.39
CA ARG A 118 16.24 -0.85 -2.06
C ARG A 118 15.46 -2.05 -2.62
N ALA A 119 15.61 -2.30 -3.90
CA ALA A 119 14.87 -3.35 -4.61
C ALA A 119 13.32 -3.31 -4.39
N GLY A 120 12.75 -2.09 -4.34
CA GLY A 120 11.31 -1.89 -4.11
C GLY A 120 10.85 -1.95 -2.66
N GLU A 121 11.71 -2.42 -1.73
CA GLU A 121 11.42 -2.47 -0.30
C GLU A 121 12.02 -1.28 0.45
N ILE A 122 11.36 -0.86 1.52
CA ILE A 122 11.83 0.24 2.35
C ILE A 122 13.13 -0.14 3.08
N SER A 123 14.19 0.65 2.90
CA SER A 123 15.46 0.53 3.64
C SER A 123 15.58 1.57 4.74
N LYS A 124 15.03 2.77 4.54
CA LYS A 124 14.94 3.80 5.58
C LYS A 124 13.53 4.37 5.58
N GLY A 125 12.92 4.47 6.74
CA GLY A 125 11.59 5.04 6.87
C GLY A 125 11.32 5.54 8.28
N VAL A 126 10.32 6.39 8.39
CA VAL A 126 9.91 7.00 9.64
C VAL A 126 8.39 6.99 9.78
N THR A 127 7.89 6.70 10.98
CA THR A 127 6.47 6.82 11.29
C THR A 127 6.04 8.29 11.30
N SER A 128 4.83 8.59 10.85
CA SER A 128 4.35 9.98 10.73
C SER A 128 2.87 10.09 11.10
N LYS A 129 2.58 10.74 12.21
CA LYS A 129 1.23 10.96 12.74
C LYS A 129 0.56 12.25 12.25
N GLY A 130 1.21 12.99 11.37
CA GLY A 130 0.71 14.29 10.89
C GLY A 130 -0.35 14.19 9.79
N ALA A 131 -0.27 15.08 8.81
CA ALA A 131 -1.31 15.32 7.79
C ALA A 131 -1.78 14.07 7.03
N VAL A 132 -0.92 13.06 6.84
CA VAL A 132 -1.30 11.80 6.18
C VAL A 132 -2.24 10.98 7.05
N TYR A 133 -1.96 10.91 8.35
CA TYR A 133 -2.83 10.25 9.33
C TYR A 133 -4.21 10.91 9.37
N ASP A 134 -4.25 12.23 9.55
CA ASP A 134 -5.49 13.01 9.63
C ASP A 134 -6.32 12.89 8.35
N PHE A 135 -5.66 12.96 7.18
CA PHE A 135 -6.33 12.81 5.89
C PHE A 135 -6.98 11.43 5.71
N LEU A 136 -6.35 10.36 6.18
CA LEU A 136 -6.80 9.00 5.93
C LEU A 136 -7.76 8.45 6.99
N LYS A 137 -7.64 8.88 8.25
CA LYS A 137 -8.40 8.31 9.37
C LYS A 137 -9.89 8.21 9.03
N ASP A 138 -10.52 9.31 8.69
CA ASP A 138 -11.97 9.34 8.44
C ASP A 138 -12.38 8.63 7.13
N LYS A 139 -11.51 8.63 6.13
CA LYS A 139 -11.79 8.01 4.82
C LYS A 139 -11.74 6.50 4.86
N LEU A 140 -10.78 5.94 5.61
CA LEU A 140 -10.57 4.50 5.69
C LEU A 140 -11.68 3.77 6.44
N TYR A 141 -12.48 4.44 7.28
CA TYR A 141 -13.71 3.86 7.84
C TYR A 141 -14.72 3.43 6.76
N ASN A 142 -14.63 4.03 5.58
CA ASN A 142 -15.48 3.70 4.44
C ASN A 142 -14.90 2.60 3.53
N LEU A 143 -13.69 2.13 3.78
CA LEU A 143 -13.07 1.04 3.03
C LEU A 143 -13.64 -0.30 3.52
N LYS A 144 -14.61 -0.81 2.78
CA LYS A 144 -15.30 -2.05 3.14
C LYS A 144 -14.57 -3.30 2.65
N GLY A 145 -14.79 -4.42 3.35
CA GLY A 145 -14.26 -5.73 2.99
C GLY A 145 -12.85 -6.01 3.48
N VAL A 146 -12.22 -5.06 4.18
CA VAL A 146 -10.91 -5.28 4.81
C VAL A 146 -11.06 -6.15 6.05
N ARG A 147 -10.20 -7.15 6.20
CA ARG A 147 -10.00 -7.93 7.44
C ARG A 147 -8.53 -8.17 7.68
N GLY A 148 -8.08 -7.99 8.94
CA GLY A 148 -6.68 -8.10 9.29
C GLY A 148 -5.85 -6.93 8.75
N CYS A 149 -4.62 -7.24 8.37
CA CYS A 149 -3.66 -6.23 7.90
C CYS A 149 -3.74 -6.00 6.40
N VAL A 150 -3.81 -4.73 6.00
CA VAL A 150 -3.57 -4.28 4.65
C VAL A 150 -2.62 -3.10 4.66
N ASN A 151 -2.01 -2.76 3.51
CA ASN A 151 -1.27 -1.52 3.38
C ASN A 151 -1.71 -0.73 2.15
N LEU A 152 -1.73 0.58 2.30
CA LEU A 152 -2.04 1.56 1.27
C LEU A 152 -0.76 2.31 0.91
N GLN A 153 -0.45 2.43 -0.38
CA GLN A 153 0.64 3.26 -0.87
C GLN A 153 0.10 4.55 -1.47
N LEU A 154 0.75 5.67 -1.16
CA LEU A 154 0.34 6.96 -1.67
C LEU A 154 1.53 7.91 -1.86
N PHE A 155 1.38 8.80 -2.81
CA PHE A 155 2.22 9.97 -3.00
C PHE A 155 1.61 11.18 -2.29
N VAL A 156 2.42 11.97 -1.62
CA VAL A 156 2.00 13.11 -0.81
C VAL A 156 2.84 14.34 -1.13
N ASN A 157 2.19 15.44 -1.47
CA ASN A 157 2.81 16.74 -1.50
C ASN A 157 2.14 17.63 -0.42
N LEU A 158 2.82 17.81 0.70
CA LEU A 158 2.26 18.56 1.84
C LEU A 158 2.10 20.04 1.53
N LYS A 159 2.97 20.62 0.68
CA LYS A 159 2.88 22.05 0.28
C LYS A 159 1.60 22.32 -0.51
N GLU A 160 1.26 21.40 -1.42
CA GLU A 160 0.06 21.49 -2.26
C GLU A 160 -1.16 20.83 -1.60
N LYS A 161 -1.01 20.25 -0.40
CA LYS A 161 -2.04 19.44 0.26
C LYS A 161 -2.62 18.36 -0.66
N SER A 162 -1.76 17.74 -1.47
CA SER A 162 -2.13 16.75 -2.46
C SER A 162 -1.75 15.34 -1.99
N PHE A 163 -2.74 14.44 -2.01
CA PHE A 163 -2.62 13.05 -1.59
C PHE A 163 -3.16 12.16 -2.72
N LYS A 164 -2.32 11.32 -3.31
CA LYS A 164 -2.68 10.44 -4.43
C LYS A 164 -2.34 8.99 -4.11
N ALA A 165 -3.33 8.19 -3.78
CA ALA A 165 -3.12 6.77 -3.51
C ALA A 165 -2.96 5.97 -4.81
N THR A 166 -2.11 4.96 -4.77
CA THR A 166 -1.73 4.19 -5.97
C THR A 166 -2.01 2.71 -5.90
N GLU A 167 -2.03 2.14 -4.69
CA GLU A 167 -2.10 0.69 -4.50
C GLU A 167 -2.61 0.34 -3.11
N ILE A 168 -3.39 -0.72 -3.02
CA ILE A 168 -3.74 -1.40 -1.76
C ILE A 168 -3.22 -2.82 -1.84
N ASN A 169 -2.46 -3.25 -0.83
CA ASN A 169 -1.97 -4.61 -0.70
C ASN A 169 -2.64 -5.28 0.51
N PRO A 170 -3.50 -6.31 0.31
CA PRO A 170 -4.24 -6.97 1.39
C PRO A 170 -3.36 -7.98 2.14
N ARG A 171 -2.25 -7.51 2.70
CA ARG A 171 -1.24 -8.28 3.44
C ARG A 171 -0.35 -7.36 4.28
N PHE A 172 0.46 -7.94 5.16
CA PHE A 172 1.56 -7.22 5.79
C PHE A 172 2.55 -6.68 4.75
N GLY A 173 2.95 -5.42 4.89
CA GLY A 173 4.00 -4.80 4.07
C GLY A 173 5.40 -5.18 4.55
N GLY A 174 6.41 -5.18 3.65
CA GLY A 174 7.81 -5.44 4.02
C GLY A 174 8.39 -4.42 5.02
N GLY A 175 7.81 -3.25 5.12
CA GLY A 175 8.17 -2.23 6.12
C GLY A 175 7.36 -2.27 7.42
N TYR A 176 6.43 -3.22 7.59
CA TYR A 176 5.61 -3.35 8.80
C TYR A 176 6.43 -3.49 10.10
N PRO A 177 7.66 -4.06 10.14
CA PRO A 177 8.49 -4.06 11.33
C PRO A 177 8.64 -2.68 11.99
N LEU A 178 8.63 -1.59 11.21
CA LEU A 178 8.64 -0.23 11.75
C LEU A 178 7.34 0.09 12.51
N SER A 179 6.18 -0.22 11.95
CA SER A 179 4.88 -0.02 12.61
C SER A 179 4.76 -0.87 13.88
N TYR A 180 5.26 -2.11 13.82
CA TYR A 180 5.32 -3.00 14.98
C TYR A 180 6.20 -2.43 16.10
N ALA A 181 7.42 -1.98 15.75
CA ALA A 181 8.35 -1.38 16.70
C ALA A 181 7.81 -0.06 17.29
N ALA A 182 6.99 0.67 16.53
CA ALA A 182 6.30 1.86 17.01
C ALA A 182 5.18 1.55 18.03
N GLY A 183 4.76 0.29 18.19
CA GLY A 183 3.69 -0.11 19.11
C GLY A 183 2.40 -0.60 18.43
N ALA A 184 2.27 -0.45 17.13
CA ALA A 184 1.11 -0.96 16.38
C ALA A 184 1.23 -2.49 16.16
N ASN A 185 0.95 -3.25 17.20
CA ASN A 185 1.14 -4.71 17.23
C ASN A 185 -0.08 -5.45 16.64
N PHE A 186 -0.19 -5.47 15.30
CA PHE A 186 -1.27 -6.16 14.59
C PHE A 186 -1.29 -7.68 14.82
N PRO A 187 -0.15 -8.41 14.90
CA PRO A 187 -0.16 -9.81 15.29
C PRO A 187 -0.83 -10.07 16.63
N LYS A 188 -0.62 -9.21 17.65
CA LYS A 188 -1.31 -9.30 18.93
C LYS A 188 -2.82 -9.09 18.77
N MET A 189 -3.24 -8.12 17.97
CA MET A 189 -4.66 -7.87 17.68
C MET A 189 -5.32 -9.09 17.02
N ILE A 190 -4.63 -9.71 16.06
CA ILE A 190 -5.08 -10.94 15.39
C ILE A 190 -5.29 -12.07 16.40
N ILE A 191 -4.32 -12.31 17.28
CA ILE A 191 -4.41 -13.35 18.31
C ILE A 191 -5.57 -13.07 19.26
N GLN A 192 -5.70 -11.82 19.72
CA GLN A 192 -6.80 -11.41 20.61
C GLN A 192 -8.15 -11.71 19.99
N GLU A 193 -8.32 -11.37 18.72
CA GLU A 193 -9.60 -11.41 18.04
C GLU A 193 -9.97 -12.82 17.53
N TYR A 194 -9.06 -13.47 16.82
CA TYR A 194 -9.36 -14.74 16.13
C TYR A 194 -9.09 -15.99 16.97
N ILE A 195 -8.24 -15.89 17.99
CA ILE A 195 -7.90 -17.03 18.86
C ILE A 195 -8.56 -16.89 20.24
N LEU A 196 -8.46 -15.70 20.84
CA LEU A 196 -8.98 -15.48 22.19
C LEU A 196 -10.42 -14.96 22.20
N ASN A 197 -11.02 -14.68 21.03
CA ASN A 197 -12.37 -14.13 20.87
C ASN A 197 -12.62 -12.85 21.71
N LYS A 198 -11.61 -11.99 21.79
CA LYS A 198 -11.67 -10.70 22.49
C LYS A 198 -11.80 -9.57 21.50
N ASP A 199 -12.54 -8.54 21.87
CA ASP A 199 -12.62 -7.33 21.08
C ASP A 199 -11.28 -6.58 21.05
N VAL A 200 -11.01 -5.91 19.92
CA VAL A 200 -9.84 -5.07 19.73
C VAL A 200 -10.26 -3.61 19.71
N ASN A 201 -9.68 -2.82 20.61
CA ASN A 201 -9.89 -1.39 20.62
C ASN A 201 -9.11 -0.69 19.52
N PHE A 202 -9.53 0.53 19.17
CA PHE A 202 -8.77 1.38 18.28
C PHE A 202 -7.44 1.78 18.95
N VAL A 203 -6.32 1.60 18.22
CA VAL A 203 -4.96 1.85 18.70
C VAL A 203 -4.32 2.92 17.84
N ASP A 204 -4.01 4.05 18.41
CA ASP A 204 -3.32 5.18 17.79
C ASP A 204 -2.24 5.80 18.68
N ASP A 205 -1.90 5.16 19.78
CA ASP A 205 -0.84 5.58 20.73
C ASP A 205 0.57 5.12 20.33
N TRP A 206 0.72 4.62 19.11
CA TRP A 206 2.01 4.24 18.57
C TRP A 206 2.97 5.46 18.44
N VAL A 207 4.28 5.18 18.54
CA VAL A 207 5.34 6.20 18.54
C VAL A 207 5.43 6.90 17.19
N ASP A 208 5.27 8.23 17.19
CA ASP A 208 5.51 9.10 16.05
C ASP A 208 7.00 9.37 15.86
N ASN A 209 7.44 9.67 14.64
CA ASN A 209 8.83 9.96 14.30
C ASN A 209 9.84 8.87 14.68
N LEU A 210 9.41 7.61 14.78
CA LEU A 210 10.33 6.49 14.94
C LEU A 210 11.02 6.20 13.61
N LEU A 211 12.36 6.29 13.60
CA LEU A 211 13.18 5.99 12.43
C LEU A 211 13.59 4.52 12.40
N MET A 212 13.38 3.88 11.27
CA MET A 212 13.93 2.55 10.96
C MET A 212 15.07 2.68 9.95
N LEU A 213 16.22 2.10 10.29
CA LEU A 213 17.33 1.85 9.38
C LEU A 213 17.47 0.34 9.20
N ARG A 214 17.26 -0.15 7.99
CA ARG A 214 17.36 -1.56 7.64
C ARG A 214 18.76 -1.86 7.11
N TYR A 215 19.41 -2.88 7.65
CA TYR A 215 20.72 -3.35 7.22
C TYR A 215 20.70 -4.85 6.95
N ASP A 216 21.61 -5.29 6.11
CA ASP A 216 21.81 -6.71 5.87
C ASP A 216 22.69 -7.32 6.98
N SER A 217 22.36 -8.54 7.37
CA SER A 217 23.16 -9.34 8.29
C SER A 217 23.51 -10.66 7.63
N ASN A 218 24.70 -11.19 7.95
CA ASN A 218 25.16 -12.46 7.42
C ASN A 218 24.86 -13.59 8.41
N VAL A 219 24.43 -14.73 7.86
CA VAL A 219 24.30 -15.98 8.61
C VAL A 219 25.33 -16.95 8.00
N PHE A 220 26.19 -17.50 8.84
CA PHE A 220 27.18 -18.47 8.44
C PHE A 220 26.70 -19.87 8.85
N VAL A 221 26.69 -20.79 7.92
CA VAL A 221 26.27 -22.17 8.16
C VAL A 221 27.45 -23.08 7.84
N ASN A 222 27.89 -23.88 8.84
CA ASN A 222 28.92 -24.89 8.64
C ASN A 222 28.29 -26.12 7.98
N ASP A 223 29.12 -26.88 7.26
CA ASP A 223 28.77 -28.17 6.64
C ASP A 223 27.52 -28.11 5.73
N TYR A 224 27.35 -26.99 5.00
CA TYR A 224 26.29 -26.89 4.00
C TYR A 224 26.46 -28.00 2.95
N LYS A 225 25.44 -28.83 2.83
CA LYS A 225 25.31 -29.85 1.76
C LYS A 225 24.27 -29.37 0.76
N SER A 226 24.67 -29.24 -0.49
CA SER A 226 23.81 -28.90 -1.63
C SER A 226 22.94 -30.08 -2.05
#